data_76e51ab5f6a3bcae2d87ab4f4076ce7d
#
_entry.id   76e51ab5f6a3bcae2d87ab4f4076ce7d
#
_cell.length_a   1.000
_cell.length_b   1.000
_cell.length_c   1.000
_cell.angle_alpha   90.00
_cell.angle_beta   90.00
_cell.angle_gamma   90.00
#
_symmetry.space_group_name_H-M   'P 1'
#
loop_
_entity.id
_entity.type
_entity.pdbx_description
1 polymer ?
#
loop_
_entity_poly.entity_id
_entity_poly.type
_entity_poly.pdbx_seq_one_letter_code
_entity_poly.pdbx_strand_id
1 'polypeptide(L)'
;GTRTLTLPAETGTVLTNSTTGCILQVVTANFTGTQTIAAAASNVFNFVDITSLSVAITPKTTSSKILLMAQVNIGCNTADRMAALRFTGGNADDFVGDTASNRQRVAGILTSPSGAGAVANMMSITYLDSPATTSAVTYKVQGAPNYGSGTVSINYKGTDNDAAYYPRGACSLTAMEIA
;
A
#
# COMPACT_ATOMS: atom_id res chain seq x y z
N GLY A 1 14.35 -1.05 -39.11
CA GLY A 1 14.71 0.35 -39.43
C GLY A 1 15.70 0.88 -38.40
N THR A 2 16.68 1.64 -38.83
CA THR A 2 17.68 2.30 -37.99
C THR A 2 16.99 3.47 -37.26
N ARG A 3 17.10 3.50 -35.93
CA ARG A 3 16.64 4.63 -35.11
C ARG A 3 17.86 5.46 -34.73
N THR A 4 17.82 6.77 -35.02
CA THR A 4 18.88 7.69 -34.62
C THR A 4 18.47 8.34 -33.30
N LEU A 5 19.33 8.23 -32.27
CA LEU A 5 19.21 8.99 -31.05
C LEU A 5 20.14 10.19 -31.10
N THR A 6 19.59 11.39 -31.10
CA THR A 6 20.40 12.62 -31.02
C THR A 6 20.56 12.93 -29.50
N LEU A 7 21.79 12.88 -29.03
CA LEU A 7 22.13 13.26 -27.64
C LEU A 7 22.44 14.77 -27.58
N PRO A 8 22.11 15.44 -26.45
CA PRO A 8 22.60 16.81 -26.21
C PRO A 8 24.14 16.83 -26.22
N ALA A 9 24.72 17.97 -26.58
CA ALA A 9 26.17 18.17 -26.63
C ALA A 9 26.83 18.24 -25.24
N GLU A 10 26.20 17.63 -24.25
CA GLU A 10 26.66 17.60 -22.84
C GLU A 10 27.23 16.24 -22.47
N THR A 11 28.22 16.25 -21.56
CA THR A 11 28.77 15.02 -21.02
C THR A 11 27.76 14.38 -20.06
N GLY A 12 27.29 13.20 -20.41
CA GLY A 12 26.31 12.47 -19.59
C GLY A 12 26.30 10.97 -19.92
N THR A 13 25.74 10.17 -19.04
CA THR A 13 25.54 8.74 -19.25
C THR A 13 24.13 8.50 -19.77
N VAL A 14 24.01 7.81 -20.91
CA VAL A 14 22.71 7.32 -21.38
C VAL A 14 22.28 6.14 -20.53
N LEU A 15 21.23 6.33 -19.76
CA LEU A 15 20.64 5.25 -18.98
C LEU A 15 19.80 4.37 -19.91
N THR A 16 20.03 3.07 -19.84
CA THR A 16 19.26 2.06 -20.57
C THR A 16 18.53 1.16 -19.59
N ASN A 17 17.61 0.33 -20.09
CA ASN A 17 16.92 -0.67 -19.26
C ASN A 17 17.85 -1.75 -18.66
N SER A 18 19.12 -1.78 -19.05
CA SER A 18 20.16 -2.64 -18.48
C SER A 18 21.05 -1.92 -17.47
N THR A 19 20.84 -0.61 -17.22
CA THR A 19 21.61 0.15 -16.25
C THR A 19 21.06 -0.13 -14.86
N THR A 20 21.83 -0.84 -14.03
CA THR A 20 21.46 -1.21 -12.67
C THR A 20 21.11 0.01 -11.82
N GLY A 21 19.97 -0.05 -11.11
CA GLY A 21 19.55 0.98 -10.17
C GLY A 21 18.79 2.14 -10.80
N CYS A 22 18.54 2.13 -12.12
CA CYS A 22 17.69 3.17 -12.71
C CYS A 22 16.19 2.82 -12.58
N ILE A 23 15.38 3.88 -12.44
CA ILE A 23 13.93 3.75 -12.45
C ILE A 23 13.48 3.64 -13.91
N LEU A 24 12.84 2.53 -14.26
CA LEU A 24 12.38 2.25 -15.63
C LEU A 24 10.95 2.72 -15.86
N GLN A 25 10.10 2.63 -14.86
CA GLN A 25 8.71 3.11 -14.90
C GLN A 25 8.18 3.37 -13.49
N VAL A 26 7.19 4.23 -13.40
CA VAL A 26 6.45 4.54 -12.17
C VAL A 26 4.96 4.48 -12.47
N VAL A 27 4.22 3.76 -11.65
CA VAL A 27 2.75 3.70 -11.71
C VAL A 27 2.21 4.08 -10.33
N THR A 28 1.21 4.93 -10.28
CA THR A 28 0.60 5.36 -9.04
C THR A 28 -0.92 5.30 -9.10
N ALA A 29 -1.53 5.02 -7.95
CA ALA A 29 -2.97 5.07 -7.73
C ALA A 29 -3.25 5.89 -6.48
N ASN A 30 -4.32 6.70 -6.53
CA ASN A 30 -4.75 7.55 -5.42
C ASN A 30 -6.21 7.26 -5.08
N PHE A 31 -6.53 7.36 -3.80
CA PHE A 31 -7.89 7.25 -3.31
C PHE A 31 -8.22 8.44 -2.40
N THR A 32 -9.14 9.29 -2.84
CA THR A 32 -9.62 10.48 -2.13
C THR A 32 -11.03 10.32 -1.56
N GLY A 33 -11.71 9.23 -1.91
CA GLY A 33 -13.00 8.86 -1.32
C GLY A 33 -12.85 8.30 0.10
N THR A 34 -13.94 7.86 0.68
CA THR A 34 -13.96 7.19 1.99
C THR A 34 -14.34 5.72 1.84
N GLN A 35 -13.86 4.88 2.75
CA GLN A 35 -14.26 3.47 2.83
C GLN A 35 -14.32 3.05 4.30
N THR A 36 -15.34 2.23 4.62
CA THR A 36 -15.44 1.55 5.92
C THR A 36 -15.19 0.06 5.70
N ILE A 37 -14.31 -0.54 6.48
CA ILE A 37 -14.05 -1.97 6.48
C ILE A 37 -14.51 -2.53 7.82
N ALA A 38 -15.53 -3.39 7.79
CA ALA A 38 -16.06 -4.06 8.98
C ALA A 38 -15.29 -5.36 9.28
N ALA A 39 -15.16 -5.69 10.55
CA ALA A 39 -14.62 -6.99 10.94
C ALA A 39 -15.61 -8.11 10.57
N ALA A 40 -15.08 -9.24 10.11
CA ALA A 40 -15.90 -10.41 9.79
C ALA A 40 -16.13 -11.32 10.99
N ALA A 41 -15.12 -11.50 11.84
CA ALA A 41 -15.17 -12.34 13.03
C ALA A 41 -14.29 -11.79 14.14
N SER A 42 -14.52 -12.25 15.38
CA SER A 42 -13.68 -11.86 16.50
C SER A 42 -12.28 -12.44 16.38
N ASN A 43 -11.28 -11.62 16.69
CA ASN A 43 -9.86 -11.98 16.78
C ASN A 43 -9.20 -12.43 15.45
N VAL A 44 -9.82 -12.15 14.30
CA VAL A 44 -9.25 -12.46 12.98
C VAL A 44 -9.24 -11.21 12.10
N PHE A 45 -8.08 -10.90 11.50
CA PHE A 45 -8.00 -9.86 10.48
C PHE A 45 -8.61 -10.38 9.17
N ASN A 46 -9.74 -9.81 8.79
CA ASN A 46 -10.34 -10.04 7.48
C ASN A 46 -9.90 -8.92 6.54
N PHE A 47 -8.86 -9.20 5.76
CA PHE A 47 -8.29 -8.23 4.84
C PHE A 47 -9.19 -7.98 3.64
N VAL A 48 -9.48 -6.70 3.39
CA VAL A 48 -10.29 -6.23 2.27
C VAL A 48 -9.49 -5.23 1.46
N ASP A 49 -9.58 -5.30 0.14
CA ASP A 49 -8.93 -4.34 -0.76
C ASP A 49 -9.39 -2.91 -0.43
N ILE A 50 -8.44 -1.99 -0.28
CA ILE A 50 -8.75 -0.57 -0.18
C ILE A 50 -9.07 -0.08 -1.59
N THR A 51 -10.26 0.48 -1.74
CA THR A 51 -10.80 0.95 -3.02
C THR A 51 -9.78 1.82 -3.76
N SER A 52 -9.61 1.56 -5.04
CA SER A 52 -8.69 2.28 -5.94
C SER A 52 -7.20 2.21 -5.58
N LEU A 53 -6.77 1.58 -4.48
CA LEU A 53 -5.36 1.36 -4.21
C LEU A 53 -4.87 0.06 -4.86
N SER A 54 -4.87 0.07 -6.19
CA SER A 54 -4.42 -1.03 -7.05
C SER A 54 -3.63 -0.48 -8.22
N VAL A 55 -2.44 -1.00 -8.47
CA VAL A 55 -1.58 -0.64 -9.60
C VAL A 55 -1.14 -1.90 -10.35
N ALA A 56 -1.17 -1.85 -11.66
CA ALA A 56 -0.62 -2.89 -12.52
C ALA A 56 0.68 -2.39 -13.17
N ILE A 57 1.73 -3.19 -13.09
CA ILE A 57 3.04 -2.90 -13.67
C ILE A 57 3.55 -4.12 -14.41
N THR A 58 4.14 -3.90 -15.59
CA THR A 58 4.72 -4.98 -16.40
C THR A 58 6.24 -4.81 -16.40
N PRO A 59 6.98 -5.63 -15.62
CA PRO A 59 8.42 -5.49 -15.53
C PRO A 59 9.10 -5.70 -16.89
N LYS A 60 10.14 -4.93 -17.15
CA LYS A 60 10.90 -4.99 -18.42
C LYS A 60 11.82 -6.20 -18.49
N THR A 61 12.29 -6.67 -17.34
CA THR A 61 13.15 -7.86 -17.22
C THR A 61 12.73 -8.71 -16.02
N THR A 62 13.10 -9.98 -16.02
CA THR A 62 12.86 -10.89 -14.88
C THR A 62 13.75 -10.59 -13.67
N SER A 63 14.81 -9.78 -13.85
CA SER A 63 15.67 -9.30 -12.75
C SER A 63 15.20 -8.00 -12.13
N SER A 64 14.25 -7.29 -12.76
CA SER A 64 13.71 -6.03 -12.24
C SER A 64 13.13 -6.22 -10.83
N LYS A 65 13.33 -5.20 -10.01
CA LYS A 65 12.71 -5.06 -8.68
C LYS A 65 11.56 -4.07 -8.75
N ILE A 66 10.54 -4.29 -7.95
CA ILE A 66 9.41 -3.34 -7.84
C ILE A 66 9.38 -2.76 -6.44
N LEU A 67 9.73 -1.48 -6.31
CA LEU A 67 9.59 -0.74 -5.06
C LEU A 67 8.12 -0.32 -4.90
N LEU A 68 7.47 -0.85 -3.88
CA LEU A 68 6.11 -0.52 -3.48
C LEU A 68 6.16 0.46 -2.32
N MET A 69 5.42 1.56 -2.43
CA MET A 69 5.24 2.54 -1.37
C MET A 69 3.76 2.86 -1.24
N ALA A 70 3.19 2.64 -0.07
CA ALA A 70 1.82 3.01 0.23
C ALA A 70 1.76 3.97 1.41
N GLN A 71 0.92 5.00 1.27
CA GLN A 71 0.53 5.91 2.34
C GLN A 71 -0.98 5.83 2.49
N VAL A 72 -1.43 5.39 3.65
CA VAL A 72 -2.85 5.13 3.92
C VAL A 72 -3.29 5.90 5.15
N ASN A 73 -4.22 6.84 4.96
CA ASN A 73 -4.91 7.47 6.08
C ASN A 73 -5.96 6.48 6.60
N ILE A 74 -5.62 5.84 7.72
CA ILE A 74 -6.40 4.74 8.29
C ILE A 74 -6.77 5.04 9.74
N GLY A 75 -7.98 4.71 10.13
CA GLY A 75 -8.49 4.92 11.47
C GLY A 75 -9.20 3.70 12.04
N CYS A 76 -9.33 3.70 13.37
CA CYS A 76 -10.20 2.80 14.11
C CYS A 76 -11.32 3.60 14.75
N ASN A 77 -12.54 3.06 14.73
CA ASN A 77 -13.70 3.73 15.31
C ASN A 77 -13.92 3.45 16.80
N THR A 78 -13.14 2.56 17.40
CA THR A 78 -13.32 2.09 18.77
C THR A 78 -11.97 2.04 19.48
N ALA A 79 -11.94 2.41 20.77
CA ALA A 79 -10.78 2.27 21.64
C ALA A 79 -10.30 0.80 21.74
N ASP A 80 -9.02 0.61 22.03
CA ASP A 80 -8.39 -0.71 22.20
C ASP A 80 -8.52 -1.63 20.97
N ARG A 81 -8.67 -1.06 19.78
CA ARG A 81 -8.76 -1.79 18.52
C ARG A 81 -7.56 -1.51 17.64
N MET A 82 -7.29 -2.44 16.74
CA MET A 82 -6.21 -2.33 15.78
C MET A 82 -6.76 -2.29 14.36
N ALA A 83 -6.13 -1.50 13.53
CA ALA A 83 -6.21 -1.58 12.09
C ALA A 83 -4.90 -2.14 11.56
N ALA A 84 -4.96 -3.03 10.59
CA ALA A 84 -3.79 -3.61 9.95
C ALA A 84 -3.76 -3.30 8.47
N LEU A 85 -2.57 -3.19 7.92
CA LEU A 85 -2.30 -3.08 6.48
C LEU A 85 -1.40 -4.22 6.01
N ARG A 86 -1.58 -4.61 4.75
CA ARG A 86 -0.63 -5.43 3.99
C ARG A 86 -0.67 -5.09 2.51
N PHE A 87 0.39 -5.44 1.81
CA PHE A 87 0.35 -5.56 0.34
C PHE A 87 -0.20 -6.91 -0.08
N THR A 88 -0.61 -7.01 -1.35
CA THR A 88 -0.88 -8.27 -2.04
C THR A 88 -0.51 -8.13 -3.51
N GLY A 89 -0.15 -9.25 -4.14
CA GLY A 89 0.31 -9.34 -5.52
C GLY A 89 1.83 -9.50 -5.67
N GLY A 90 2.28 -10.20 -6.70
CA GLY A 90 3.68 -10.62 -6.82
C GLY A 90 4.10 -11.50 -5.65
N ASN A 91 5.21 -11.15 -5.00
CA ASN A 91 5.65 -11.74 -3.73
C ASN A 91 5.38 -10.78 -2.54
N ALA A 92 4.58 -9.72 -2.73
CA ALA A 92 4.35 -8.72 -1.71
C ALA A 92 3.47 -9.23 -0.55
N ASP A 93 2.78 -10.35 -0.73
CA ASP A 93 2.08 -11.06 0.34
C ASP A 93 3.02 -11.57 1.44
N ASP A 94 4.30 -11.78 1.13
CA ASP A 94 5.34 -12.21 2.06
C ASP A 94 5.87 -11.06 2.95
N PHE A 95 5.58 -9.80 2.59
CA PHE A 95 5.96 -8.65 3.41
C PHE A 95 5.05 -8.51 4.64
N VAL A 96 5.22 -9.39 5.59
CA VAL A 96 4.49 -9.45 6.86
C VAL A 96 5.42 -9.94 7.98
N GLY A 97 5.06 -9.67 9.22
CA GLY A 97 5.83 -10.11 10.39
C GLY A 97 6.11 -11.63 10.41
N ASP A 98 7.01 -12.08 11.27
CA ASP A 98 7.37 -13.47 11.42
C ASP A 98 6.20 -14.36 11.93
N THR A 99 6.38 -15.66 11.80
CA THR A 99 5.41 -16.64 12.31
C THR A 99 5.56 -16.80 13.82
N ALA A 100 4.49 -16.56 14.57
CA ALA A 100 4.50 -16.68 16.03
C ALA A 100 3.18 -17.28 16.55
N SER A 101 3.12 -18.62 16.61
CA SER A 101 1.94 -19.37 17.06
C SER A 101 0.66 -18.92 16.34
N ASN A 102 -0.39 -18.51 17.07
CA ASN A 102 -1.68 -18.07 16.54
C ASN A 102 -1.73 -16.59 16.14
N ARG A 103 -0.61 -15.86 16.21
CA ARG A 103 -0.57 -14.44 15.86
C ARG A 103 -0.72 -14.27 14.36
N GLN A 104 -1.60 -13.36 13.97
CA GLN A 104 -1.75 -13.02 12.57
C GLN A 104 -0.60 -12.11 12.12
N ARG A 105 -0.12 -12.35 10.90
CA ARG A 105 0.99 -11.63 10.29
C ARG A 105 0.46 -10.48 9.46
N VAL A 106 1.03 -9.30 9.63
CA VAL A 106 0.63 -8.06 8.94
C VAL A 106 1.87 -7.24 8.58
N ALA A 107 1.76 -6.34 7.61
CA ALA A 107 2.85 -5.43 7.24
C ALA A 107 2.94 -4.23 8.20
N GLY A 108 1.80 -3.75 8.66
CA GLY A 108 1.74 -2.63 9.59
C GLY A 108 0.47 -2.63 10.42
N ILE A 109 0.55 -2.08 11.63
CA ILE A 109 -0.58 -1.95 12.56
C ILE A 109 -0.70 -0.53 13.10
N LEU A 110 -1.94 -0.08 13.27
CA LEU A 110 -2.32 1.08 14.05
C LEU A 110 -3.16 0.60 15.22
N THR A 111 -2.84 1.03 16.43
CA THR A 111 -3.63 0.73 17.64
C THR A 111 -4.32 2.00 18.12
N SER A 112 -5.63 1.94 18.36
CA SER A 112 -6.36 3.00 19.02
C SER A 112 -6.09 2.92 20.54
N PRO A 113 -5.60 4.01 21.18
CA PRO A 113 -5.32 3.99 22.62
C PRO A 113 -6.56 3.71 23.46
N SER A 114 -6.34 3.14 24.65
CA SER A 114 -7.39 2.93 25.64
C SER A 114 -8.03 4.26 26.07
N GLY A 115 -9.35 4.28 26.14
CA GLY A 115 -10.11 5.48 26.47
C GLY A 115 -10.18 6.52 25.34
N ALA A 116 -9.47 6.34 24.25
CA ALA A 116 -9.61 7.19 23.07
C ALA A 116 -10.89 6.81 22.30
N GLY A 117 -11.56 7.83 21.78
CA GLY A 117 -12.57 7.62 20.74
C GLY A 117 -11.92 7.19 19.41
N ALA A 118 -12.62 7.43 18.32
CA ALA A 118 -12.07 7.16 17.00
C ALA A 118 -10.75 7.92 16.75
N VAL A 119 -9.77 7.23 16.17
CA VAL A 119 -8.47 7.79 15.76
C VAL A 119 -8.26 7.57 14.28
N ALA A 120 -7.50 8.45 13.64
CA ALA A 120 -7.00 8.27 12.28
C ALA A 120 -5.56 8.79 12.20
N ASN A 121 -4.72 8.01 11.54
CA ASN A 121 -3.32 8.36 11.31
C ASN A 121 -2.89 7.96 9.90
N MET A 122 -1.84 8.59 9.40
CA MET A 122 -1.18 8.15 8.19
C MET A 122 -0.28 6.95 8.52
N MET A 123 -0.54 5.82 7.89
CA MET A 123 0.35 4.66 7.90
C MET A 123 1.09 4.57 6.58
N SER A 124 2.40 4.37 6.66
CA SER A 124 3.25 4.11 5.50
C SER A 124 3.81 2.70 5.58
N ILE A 125 3.71 1.96 4.50
CA ILE A 125 4.38 0.67 4.32
C ILE A 125 5.16 0.69 3.01
N THR A 126 6.38 0.13 3.04
CA THR A 126 7.29 0.10 1.89
C THR A 126 7.89 -1.29 1.75
N TYR A 127 7.93 -1.81 0.53
CA TYR A 127 8.50 -3.12 0.24
C TYR A 127 9.16 -3.14 -1.14
N LEU A 128 10.29 -3.85 -1.26
CA LEU A 128 10.96 -4.08 -2.52
C LEU A 128 10.71 -5.52 -2.97
N ASP A 129 9.79 -5.70 -3.90
CA ASP A 129 9.45 -7.00 -4.48
C ASP A 129 10.42 -7.42 -5.58
N SER A 130 10.52 -8.73 -5.77
CA SER A 130 11.28 -9.39 -6.83
C SER A 130 10.36 -10.37 -7.57
N PRO A 131 9.47 -9.88 -8.44
CA PRO A 131 8.42 -10.71 -9.03
C PRO A 131 8.95 -11.76 -10.03
N ALA A 132 10.17 -11.63 -10.48
CA ALA A 132 10.86 -12.54 -11.39
C ALA A 132 10.06 -12.88 -12.68
N THR A 133 9.29 -11.92 -13.18
CA THR A 133 8.43 -12.08 -14.36
C THR A 133 8.47 -10.84 -15.25
N THR A 134 8.13 -11.03 -16.51
CA THR A 134 7.84 -9.94 -17.47
C THR A 134 6.35 -9.86 -17.81
N SER A 135 5.51 -10.65 -17.13
CA SER A 135 4.06 -10.53 -17.21
C SER A 135 3.57 -9.41 -16.30
N ALA A 136 2.40 -8.86 -16.60
CA ALA A 136 1.80 -7.85 -15.75
C ALA A 136 1.52 -8.38 -14.33
N VAL A 137 1.95 -7.63 -13.32
CA VAL A 137 1.68 -7.91 -11.91
C VAL A 137 0.80 -6.80 -11.36
N THR A 138 -0.27 -7.17 -10.66
CA THR A 138 -1.16 -6.21 -10.00
C THR A 138 -0.88 -6.24 -8.51
N TYR A 139 -0.44 -5.10 -7.97
CA TYR A 139 -0.26 -4.89 -6.54
C TYR A 139 -1.42 -4.12 -5.95
N LYS A 140 -1.82 -4.47 -4.74
CA LYS A 140 -2.90 -3.80 -4.01
C LYS A 140 -2.51 -3.58 -2.56
N VAL A 141 -3.23 -2.66 -1.92
CA VAL A 141 -3.18 -2.49 -0.46
C VAL A 141 -4.49 -2.99 0.13
N GLN A 142 -4.38 -3.79 1.16
CA GLN A 142 -5.51 -4.30 1.93
C GLN A 142 -5.48 -3.77 3.35
N GLY A 143 -6.66 -3.48 3.89
CA GLY A 143 -6.87 -3.10 5.28
C GLY A 143 -7.76 -4.09 6.02
N ALA A 144 -7.59 -4.20 7.32
CA ALA A 144 -8.44 -5.04 8.16
C ALA A 144 -8.53 -4.52 9.59
N PRO A 145 -9.71 -4.57 10.25
CA PRO A 145 -9.83 -4.47 11.69
C PRO A 145 -9.54 -5.81 12.36
N ASN A 146 -9.08 -5.77 13.62
CA ASN A 146 -8.72 -6.98 14.38
C ASN A 146 -9.84 -7.62 15.20
N TYR A 147 -11.03 -7.04 15.24
CA TYR A 147 -12.05 -7.50 16.20
C TYR A 147 -13.46 -7.38 15.65
N GLY A 148 -14.32 -8.35 15.99
CA GLY A 148 -15.64 -8.57 15.40
C GLY A 148 -16.67 -7.44 15.52
N SER A 149 -16.44 -6.44 16.38
CA SER A 149 -17.31 -5.26 16.49
C SER A 149 -16.63 -3.96 16.05
N GLY A 150 -15.34 -4.03 15.62
CA GLY A 150 -14.60 -2.87 15.17
C GLY A 150 -14.79 -2.58 13.69
N THR A 151 -14.61 -1.35 13.30
CA THR A 151 -14.47 -0.94 11.91
C THR A 151 -13.18 -0.16 11.71
N VAL A 152 -12.62 -0.29 10.52
CA VAL A 152 -11.55 0.53 10.03
C VAL A 152 -12.13 1.56 9.08
N SER A 153 -11.76 2.81 9.26
CA SER A 153 -12.10 3.93 8.38
C SER A 153 -10.90 4.31 7.51
N ILE A 154 -11.12 4.48 6.22
CA ILE A 154 -10.11 4.97 5.28
C ILE A 154 -10.49 6.40 4.90
N ASN A 155 -9.52 7.32 5.04
CA ASN A 155 -9.61 8.75 4.74
C ASN A 155 -10.54 9.56 5.66
N TYR A 156 -10.98 9.00 6.79
CA TYR A 156 -11.75 9.75 7.78
C TYR A 156 -11.55 9.17 9.20
N LYS A 157 -11.92 9.93 10.21
CA LYS A 157 -11.80 9.55 11.61
C LYS A 157 -13.10 8.91 12.12
N GLY A 158 -13.26 7.61 11.97
CA GLY A 158 -14.33 6.79 12.58
C GLY A 158 -15.79 7.28 12.42
N THR A 159 -15.99 8.59 12.40
CA THR A 159 -17.25 9.29 12.15
C THR A 159 -17.04 10.29 11.01
N ASP A 160 -17.91 10.29 10.02
CA ASP A 160 -17.84 11.14 8.83
C ASP A 160 -18.98 12.18 8.88
N ASN A 161 -18.89 13.11 9.82
CA ASN A 161 -19.87 14.19 9.98
C ASN A 161 -19.53 15.37 9.07
N ASP A 162 -20.56 16.03 8.55
CA ASP A 162 -20.42 17.25 7.75
C ASP A 162 -20.15 18.46 8.66
N ALA A 163 -18.89 18.58 9.13
CA ALA A 163 -18.42 19.71 9.91
C ALA A 163 -16.91 19.90 9.67
N ALA A 164 -16.46 21.16 9.70
CA ALA A 164 -15.08 21.54 9.34
C ALA A 164 -13.99 20.85 10.17
N TYR A 165 -14.29 20.35 11.36
CA TYR A 165 -13.36 19.63 12.24
C TYR A 165 -13.36 18.12 12.02
N TYR A 166 -14.05 17.62 10.97
CA TYR A 166 -13.94 16.23 10.48
C TYR A 166 -13.23 16.20 9.12
N PRO A 167 -11.91 16.41 9.08
CA PRO A 167 -11.18 16.41 7.81
C PRO A 167 -11.17 15.04 7.18
N ARG A 168 -11.16 15.00 5.85
CA ARG A 168 -10.92 13.81 5.05
C ARG A 168 -9.48 13.80 4.55
N GLY A 169 -8.85 12.64 4.59
CA GLY A 169 -7.52 12.40 4.08
C GLY A 169 -7.51 11.90 2.64
N ALA A 170 -6.33 11.50 2.19
CA ALA A 170 -6.11 10.82 0.93
C ALA A 170 -5.10 9.69 1.12
N CYS A 171 -5.20 8.67 0.28
CA CYS A 171 -4.28 7.54 0.24
C CYS A 171 -3.59 7.46 -1.11
N SER A 172 -2.40 6.88 -1.15
CA SER A 172 -1.67 6.61 -2.38
C SER A 172 -0.98 5.25 -2.34
N LEU A 173 -0.84 4.65 -3.52
CA LEU A 173 0.00 3.47 -3.78
C LEU A 173 0.86 3.77 -4.99
N THR A 174 2.17 3.62 -4.86
CA THR A 174 3.14 3.78 -5.95
C THR A 174 3.93 2.49 -6.12
N ALA A 175 4.08 2.06 -7.37
CA ALA A 175 5.01 1.01 -7.78
C ALA A 175 6.06 1.60 -8.71
N MET A 176 7.35 1.39 -8.40
CA MET A 176 8.49 1.83 -9.21
C MET A 176 9.29 0.61 -9.64
N GLU A 177 9.50 0.44 -10.94
CA GLU A 177 10.43 -0.58 -11.45
C GLU A 177 11.86 -0.05 -11.40
N ILE A 178 12.74 -0.85 -10.81
CA ILE A 178 14.18 -0.62 -10.70
C ILE A 178 14.90 -1.72 -11.47
N ALA A 179 15.84 -1.33 -12.39
CA ALA A 179 16.65 -2.24 -13.21
C ALA A 179 17.68 -3.00 -12.39
#